data_2c97c1f1da36e13cd3259bfa4527536d
#
_entry.id   2c97c1f1da36e13cd3259bfa4527536d
#
_cell.length_a   1.000
_cell.length_b   1.000
_cell.length_c   1.000
_cell.angle_alpha   90.00
_cell.angle_beta   90.00
_cell.angle_gamma   90.00
#
_symmetry.space_group_name_H-M   'P 1'
#
loop_
_entity.id
_entity.type
_entity.pdbx_description
1 polymer ?
#
loop_
_entity_poly.entity_id
_entity_poly.type
_entity_poly.pdbx_seq_one_letter_code
_entity_poly.pdbx_strand_id
1 'polypeptide(L)'
;AIRRQRQMCIRDSFYVSFFPQLVAGPIVRARDFIPQIRKPLFVSQEMFGRGIFLIFSGLFKKAIISDYISVNFVERIFDNPTLYSGVENLMGVYGYALQIYCDFSGYSDMAIGIALLLGFHFNLNFNSPYKSASITEFWRRWHISLSSWLKDYLYISLGGNRKGKFRQYLNLIITMFLGGLWHGASWNFVLWGTFHGIALALHKMWMSITGRKKGEQSHGWRRVFGVIITFHFVCFCWIFFRNADFQNSMDMLKQIVTTFRPQLFPQLLEGYWKVFALMLLGFLLHFAPDSWEDAVCRGVIRLPFVGKALMLVVLIYVVIQMKSSEIQPFIYFQF
;
A
#
# COMPACT_ATOMS: atom_id res chain seq x y z
N ALA A 1 23.06 11.35 36.81
CA ALA A 1 22.86 12.00 35.48
C ALA A 1 23.44 11.14 34.35
N ILE A 2 24.73 10.83 34.34
CA ILE A 2 25.46 10.09 33.28
C ILE A 2 24.81 8.72 32.99
N ARG A 3 24.43 7.94 34.00
CA ARG A 3 23.78 6.62 33.81
C ARG A 3 22.42 6.74 33.13
N ARG A 4 21.60 7.75 33.47
CA ARG A 4 20.32 8.01 32.83
C ARG A 4 20.49 8.44 31.38
N GLN A 5 21.46 9.33 31.11
CA GLN A 5 21.78 9.78 29.75
C GLN A 5 22.25 8.61 28.88
N ARG A 6 23.15 7.74 29.37
CA ARG A 6 23.60 6.55 28.65
C ARG A 6 22.45 5.59 28.33
N GLN A 7 21.56 5.34 29.30
CA GLN A 7 20.38 4.49 29.05
C GLN A 7 19.42 5.10 28.01
N MET A 8 19.28 6.43 27.98
CA MET A 8 18.48 7.13 26.99
C MET A 8 19.08 6.96 25.58
N CYS A 9 20.38 7.21 25.43
CA CYS A 9 21.10 7.04 24.18
C CYS A 9 21.01 5.59 23.64
N ILE A 10 21.14 4.58 24.51
CA ILE A 10 21.02 3.17 24.11
C ILE A 10 19.60 2.87 23.56
N ARG A 11 18.55 3.38 24.20
CA ARG A 11 17.17 3.18 23.76
C ARG A 11 16.88 3.90 22.44
N ASP A 12 17.37 5.13 22.31
CA ASP A 12 17.21 5.92 21.09
C ASP A 12 17.95 5.26 19.92
N SER A 13 19.18 4.76 20.15
CA SER A 13 19.95 4.02 19.17
C SER A 13 19.23 2.72 18.77
N PHE A 14 18.71 1.96 19.74
CA PHE A 14 17.94 0.75 19.45
C PHE A 14 16.67 1.06 18.66
N TYR A 15 15.94 2.12 19.03
CA TYR A 15 14.76 2.56 18.29
C TYR A 15 15.09 2.89 16.84
N VAL A 16 16.15 3.68 16.60
CA VAL A 16 16.53 4.10 15.24
C VAL A 16 17.05 2.93 14.41
N SER A 17 17.75 1.97 15.02
CA SER A 17 18.34 0.82 14.31
C SER A 17 17.46 -0.43 14.25
N PHE A 18 16.24 -0.39 14.81
CA PHE A 18 15.34 -1.56 14.84
C PHE A 18 14.91 -1.95 13.44
N PHE A 19 15.53 -3.00 12.90
CA PHE A 19 15.49 -3.33 11.48
C PHE A 19 14.09 -3.54 10.88
N PRO A 20 13.04 -4.06 11.58
CA PRO A 20 11.74 -4.24 10.95
C PRO A 20 11.07 -2.95 10.49
N GLN A 21 11.41 -1.80 11.08
CA GLN A 21 10.87 -0.49 10.66
C GLN A 21 11.73 0.22 9.62
N LEU A 22 12.97 -0.24 9.40
CA LEU A 22 13.88 0.40 8.45
C LEU A 22 13.37 0.22 7.01
N VAL A 23 13.72 1.18 6.17
CA VAL A 23 13.44 1.21 4.72
C VAL A 23 11.94 1.37 4.40
N ALA A 24 11.13 0.33 4.52
CA ALA A 24 9.72 0.33 4.11
C ALA A 24 8.77 -0.28 5.14
N GLY A 25 9.26 -0.55 6.34
CA GLY A 25 8.40 -0.92 7.46
C GLY A 25 7.46 0.22 7.86
N PRO A 26 6.43 -0.06 8.68
CA PRO A 26 5.58 1.00 9.20
C PRO A 26 6.40 2.06 9.94
N ILE A 27 6.10 3.34 9.70
CA ILE A 27 6.74 4.45 10.44
C ILE A 27 6.25 4.41 11.88
N VAL A 28 7.07 3.82 12.75
CA VAL A 28 6.75 3.69 14.19
C VAL A 28 7.28 4.91 14.93
N ARG A 29 6.47 5.47 15.81
CA ARG A 29 6.87 6.65 16.58
C ARG A 29 7.60 6.25 17.86
N ALA A 30 8.59 7.03 18.24
CA ALA A 30 9.34 6.83 19.48
C ALA A 30 8.42 6.72 20.72
N ARG A 31 7.35 7.51 20.77
CA ARG A 31 6.34 7.46 21.84
C ARG A 31 5.61 6.13 21.95
N ASP A 32 5.48 5.40 20.83
CA ASP A 32 4.75 4.12 20.77
C ASP A 32 5.71 2.92 20.92
N PHE A 33 7.00 3.09 20.56
CA PHE A 33 8.01 2.04 20.58
C PHE A 33 8.83 2.02 21.89
N ILE A 34 9.34 3.17 22.35
CA ILE A 34 10.21 3.23 23.54
C ILE A 34 9.56 2.66 24.81
N PRO A 35 8.24 2.83 25.05
CA PRO A 35 7.59 2.16 26.19
C PRO A 35 7.63 0.64 26.12
N GLN A 36 7.67 0.04 24.92
CA GLN A 36 7.74 -1.41 24.75
C GLN A 36 9.12 -1.95 25.13
N ILE A 37 10.21 -1.21 24.85
CA ILE A 37 11.59 -1.59 25.25
C ILE A 37 11.72 -1.69 26.78
N ARG A 38 10.89 -0.97 27.52
CA ARG A 38 10.94 -0.94 28.99
C ARG A 38 10.24 -2.11 29.66
N LYS A 39 9.42 -2.83 28.91
CA LYS A 39 8.68 -4.00 29.42
C LYS A 39 9.51 -5.26 29.22
N PRO A 40 9.35 -6.27 30.07
CA PRO A 40 9.90 -7.60 29.80
C PRO A 40 9.41 -8.11 28.45
N LEU A 41 10.33 -8.57 27.62
CA LEU A 41 9.98 -9.17 26.33
C LEU A 41 9.30 -10.51 26.57
N PHE A 42 8.11 -10.66 26.03
CA PHE A 42 7.33 -11.89 26.09
C PHE A 42 6.63 -12.10 24.75
N VAL A 43 6.79 -13.29 24.21
CA VAL A 43 6.12 -13.70 22.96
C VAL A 43 5.08 -14.76 23.31
N SER A 44 3.80 -14.39 23.26
CA SER A 44 2.71 -15.33 23.44
C SER A 44 2.57 -16.27 22.22
N GLN A 45 1.89 -17.42 22.42
CA GLN A 45 1.56 -18.32 21.32
C GLN A 45 0.74 -17.61 20.22
N GLU A 46 -0.13 -16.69 20.60
CA GLU A 46 -0.91 -15.88 19.68
C GLU A 46 -0.02 -14.93 18.87
N MET A 47 0.90 -14.20 19.52
CA MET A 47 1.87 -13.33 18.85
C MET A 47 2.74 -14.12 17.87
N PHE A 48 3.24 -15.28 18.30
CA PHE A 48 4.04 -16.16 17.46
C PHE A 48 3.25 -16.64 16.23
N GLY A 49 2.04 -17.18 16.43
CA GLY A 49 1.21 -17.64 15.33
C GLY A 49 0.79 -16.55 14.36
N ARG A 50 0.41 -15.38 14.88
CA ARG A 50 0.09 -14.19 14.07
C ARG A 50 1.30 -13.66 13.34
N GLY A 51 2.48 -13.65 13.97
CA GLY A 51 3.74 -13.25 13.34
C GLY A 51 4.08 -14.13 12.14
N ILE A 52 3.98 -15.45 12.29
CA ILE A 52 4.17 -16.41 11.19
C ILE A 52 3.13 -16.20 10.09
N PHE A 53 1.86 -16.01 10.41
CA PHE A 53 0.81 -15.72 9.42
C PHE A 53 1.12 -14.48 8.60
N LEU A 54 1.53 -13.37 9.24
CA LEU A 54 1.85 -12.13 8.56
C LEU A 54 3.09 -12.25 7.66
N ILE A 55 4.15 -12.93 8.11
CA ILE A 55 5.34 -13.20 7.28
C ILE A 55 4.95 -14.01 6.05
N PHE A 56 4.13 -15.03 6.24
CA PHE A 56 3.64 -15.88 5.16
C PHE A 56 2.78 -15.11 4.16
N SER A 57 1.80 -14.37 4.65
CA SER A 57 0.93 -13.50 3.82
C SER A 57 1.74 -12.46 3.06
N GLY A 58 2.72 -11.84 3.73
CA GLY A 58 3.60 -10.85 3.13
C GLY A 58 4.46 -11.43 2.00
N LEU A 59 5.09 -12.59 2.22
CA LEU A 59 5.85 -13.30 1.20
C LEU A 59 4.98 -13.70 0.00
N PHE A 60 3.78 -14.21 0.26
CA PHE A 60 2.82 -14.56 -0.78
C PHE A 60 2.46 -13.33 -1.64
N LYS A 61 2.11 -12.20 -1.01
CA LYS A 61 1.80 -10.96 -1.70
C LYS A 61 2.98 -10.47 -2.53
N LYS A 62 4.18 -10.41 -1.94
CA LYS A 62 5.37 -9.87 -2.61
C LYS A 62 5.86 -10.80 -3.72
N ALA A 63 6.24 -12.03 -3.38
CA ALA A 63 6.97 -12.89 -4.30
C ALA A 63 6.07 -13.58 -5.34
N ILE A 64 4.80 -13.87 -5.01
CA ILE A 64 3.91 -14.60 -5.91
C ILE A 64 3.02 -13.65 -6.73
N ILE A 65 2.39 -12.66 -6.09
CA ILE A 65 1.48 -11.77 -6.80
C ILE A 65 2.25 -10.61 -7.42
N SER A 66 2.93 -9.80 -6.60
CA SER A 66 3.53 -8.55 -7.04
C SER A 66 4.63 -8.77 -8.09
N ASP A 67 5.66 -9.57 -7.76
CA ASP A 67 6.83 -9.72 -8.62
C ASP A 67 6.48 -10.41 -9.93
N TYR A 68 5.62 -11.44 -9.89
CA TYR A 68 5.21 -12.11 -11.11
C TYR A 68 4.45 -11.19 -12.07
N ILE A 69 3.49 -10.40 -11.56
CA ILE A 69 2.72 -9.44 -12.38
C ILE A 69 3.65 -8.34 -12.91
N SER A 70 4.59 -7.84 -12.10
CA SER A 70 5.57 -6.83 -12.46
C SER A 70 6.35 -7.22 -13.71
N VAL A 71 7.15 -8.27 -13.58
CA VAL A 71 8.12 -8.71 -14.62
C VAL A 71 7.43 -9.20 -15.89
N ASN A 72 6.34 -9.92 -15.74
CA ASN A 72 5.70 -10.57 -16.90
C ASN A 72 4.72 -9.67 -17.65
N PHE A 73 4.28 -8.54 -17.06
CA PHE A 73 3.26 -7.71 -17.69
C PHE A 73 3.44 -6.21 -17.48
N VAL A 74 3.49 -5.73 -16.24
CA VAL A 74 3.41 -4.29 -15.94
C VAL A 74 4.61 -3.52 -16.47
N GLU A 75 5.83 -4.00 -16.22
CA GLU A 75 7.06 -3.35 -16.66
C GLU A 75 7.06 -3.12 -18.18
N ARG A 76 6.73 -4.15 -18.93
CA ARG A 76 6.71 -4.09 -20.41
C ARG A 76 5.80 -2.98 -20.94
N ILE A 77 4.64 -2.80 -20.30
CA ILE A 77 3.64 -1.80 -20.72
C ILE A 77 4.05 -0.40 -20.31
N PHE A 78 4.52 -0.24 -19.06
CA PHE A 78 4.92 1.08 -18.55
C PHE A 78 6.21 1.61 -19.17
N ASP A 79 7.13 0.72 -19.57
CA ASP A 79 8.38 1.13 -20.21
C ASP A 79 8.17 1.64 -21.64
N ASN A 80 7.17 1.10 -22.37
CA ASN A 80 6.88 1.49 -23.75
C ASN A 80 5.37 1.53 -24.02
N PRO A 81 4.61 2.46 -23.44
CA PRO A 81 3.14 2.48 -23.55
C PRO A 81 2.62 2.64 -24.98
N THR A 82 3.41 3.26 -25.87
CA THR A 82 3.02 3.48 -27.28
C THR A 82 3.01 2.21 -28.14
N LEU A 83 3.68 1.14 -27.70
CA LEU A 83 3.69 -0.16 -28.37
C LEU A 83 2.40 -0.97 -28.12
N TYR A 84 1.60 -0.56 -27.15
CA TYR A 84 0.43 -1.29 -26.67
C TYR A 84 -0.86 -0.51 -26.94
N SER A 85 -1.94 -1.21 -27.20
CA SER A 85 -3.28 -0.61 -27.33
C SER A 85 -3.77 -0.03 -26.00
N GLY A 86 -4.81 0.79 -26.06
CA GLY A 86 -5.40 1.38 -24.85
C GLY A 86 -5.95 0.34 -23.85
N VAL A 87 -6.47 -0.79 -24.32
CA VAL A 87 -6.94 -1.85 -23.42
C VAL A 87 -5.78 -2.52 -22.67
N GLU A 88 -4.65 -2.75 -23.36
CA GLU A 88 -3.44 -3.31 -22.72
C GLU A 88 -2.86 -2.33 -21.69
N ASN A 89 -2.77 -1.05 -22.05
CA ASN A 89 -2.34 0.00 -21.13
C ASN A 89 -3.25 0.06 -19.89
N LEU A 90 -4.58 0.02 -20.06
CA LEU A 90 -5.51 0.04 -18.94
C LEU A 90 -5.35 -1.19 -18.04
N MET A 91 -5.18 -2.39 -18.63
CA MET A 91 -4.91 -3.60 -17.85
C MET A 91 -3.55 -3.52 -17.13
N GLY A 92 -2.54 -2.91 -17.75
CA GLY A 92 -1.25 -2.60 -17.12
C GLY A 92 -1.41 -1.71 -15.88
N VAL A 93 -2.25 -0.67 -15.95
CA VAL A 93 -2.57 0.20 -14.80
C VAL A 93 -3.25 -0.57 -13.68
N TYR A 94 -4.20 -1.46 -13.98
CA TYR A 94 -4.83 -2.30 -12.96
C TYR A 94 -3.85 -3.34 -12.38
N GLY A 95 -2.98 -3.89 -13.21
CA GLY A 95 -1.87 -4.74 -12.76
C GLY A 95 -0.95 -4.02 -11.80
N TYR A 96 -0.56 -2.77 -12.14
CA TYR A 96 0.28 -1.95 -11.27
C TYR A 96 -0.41 -1.58 -9.95
N ALA A 97 -1.70 -1.26 -9.97
CA ALA A 97 -2.45 -0.99 -8.74
C ALA A 97 -2.38 -2.19 -7.76
N LEU A 98 -2.49 -3.41 -8.28
CA LEU A 98 -2.35 -4.62 -7.47
C LEU A 98 -0.89 -4.87 -7.06
N GLN A 99 0.05 -4.69 -7.99
CA GLN A 99 1.48 -4.83 -7.76
C GLN A 99 1.95 -3.95 -6.60
N ILE A 100 1.74 -2.63 -6.68
CA ILE A 100 2.20 -1.69 -5.64
C ILE A 100 1.54 -1.97 -4.29
N TYR A 101 0.27 -2.38 -4.28
CA TYR A 101 -0.39 -2.79 -3.05
C TYR A 101 0.23 -4.06 -2.45
N CYS A 102 0.40 -5.10 -3.26
CA CYS A 102 0.94 -6.38 -2.79
C CYS A 102 2.41 -6.28 -2.40
N ASP A 103 3.22 -5.51 -3.14
CA ASP A 103 4.62 -5.24 -2.80
C ASP A 103 4.73 -4.57 -1.43
N PHE A 104 4.07 -3.44 -1.26
CA PHE A 104 4.23 -2.63 -0.06
C PHE A 104 3.48 -3.19 1.15
N SER A 105 2.25 -3.68 0.98
CA SER A 105 1.54 -4.34 2.08
C SER A 105 2.24 -5.64 2.49
N GLY A 106 2.78 -6.39 1.52
CA GLY A 106 3.54 -7.60 1.78
C GLY A 106 4.79 -7.33 2.61
N TYR A 107 5.56 -6.30 2.26
CA TYR A 107 6.70 -5.87 3.06
C TYR A 107 6.29 -5.43 4.47
N SER A 108 5.23 -4.62 4.58
CA SER A 108 4.70 -4.16 5.88
C SER A 108 4.23 -5.32 6.75
N ASP A 109 3.56 -6.32 6.17
CA ASP A 109 3.10 -7.50 6.89
C ASP A 109 4.28 -8.33 7.43
N MET A 110 5.31 -8.54 6.60
CA MET A 110 6.54 -9.21 7.04
C MET A 110 7.21 -8.43 8.19
N ALA A 111 7.31 -7.12 8.07
CA ALA A 111 7.90 -6.26 9.10
C ALA A 111 7.13 -6.33 10.42
N ILE A 112 5.80 -6.26 10.38
CA ILE A 112 4.93 -6.41 11.56
C ILE A 112 5.05 -7.82 12.13
N GLY A 113 5.07 -8.84 11.27
CA GLY A 113 5.23 -10.24 11.69
C GLY A 113 6.55 -10.50 12.41
N ILE A 114 7.67 -10.02 11.86
CA ILE A 114 8.99 -10.11 12.49
C ILE A 114 9.02 -9.36 13.83
N ALA A 115 8.44 -8.15 13.88
CA ALA A 115 8.35 -7.39 15.14
C ALA A 115 7.59 -8.18 16.22
N LEU A 116 6.47 -8.85 15.86
CA LEU A 116 5.72 -9.70 16.78
C LEU A 116 6.56 -10.88 17.29
N LEU A 117 7.35 -11.53 16.43
CA LEU A 117 8.26 -12.63 16.84
C LEU A 117 9.37 -12.15 17.77
N LEU A 118 9.72 -10.87 17.72
CA LEU A 118 10.68 -10.23 18.63
C LEU A 118 10.01 -9.64 19.88
N GLY A 119 8.70 -9.80 20.06
CA GLY A 119 7.96 -9.29 21.22
C GLY A 119 7.51 -7.84 21.12
N PHE A 120 7.56 -7.23 19.91
CA PHE A 120 7.15 -5.85 19.66
C PHE A 120 5.86 -5.77 18.84
N HIS A 121 5.04 -4.78 19.15
CA HIS A 121 3.81 -4.50 18.41
C HIS A 121 3.97 -3.29 17.50
N PHE A 122 3.71 -3.47 16.21
CA PHE A 122 3.60 -2.40 15.23
C PHE A 122 2.13 -2.21 14.81
N ASN A 123 1.78 -0.98 14.47
CA ASN A 123 0.47 -0.65 13.96
C ASN A 123 0.33 -1.12 12.50
N LEU A 124 -0.90 -1.47 12.12
CA LEU A 124 -1.25 -1.80 10.74
C LEU A 124 -0.93 -0.63 9.80
N ASN A 125 -0.35 -0.93 8.64
CA ASN A 125 0.02 0.06 7.63
C ASN A 125 -0.94 0.09 6.43
N PHE A 126 -1.60 -1.03 6.14
CA PHE A 126 -2.60 -1.18 5.07
C PHE A 126 -3.85 -1.88 5.60
N ASN A 127 -5.02 -1.41 5.17
CA ASN A 127 -6.31 -2.02 5.52
C ASN A 127 -7.23 -2.06 4.30
N SER A 128 -6.98 -2.98 3.37
CA SER A 128 -7.75 -3.16 2.12
C SER A 128 -8.13 -1.83 1.44
N PRO A 129 -7.14 -1.02 0.99
CA PRO A 129 -7.36 0.37 0.57
C PRO A 129 -8.29 0.52 -0.63
N TYR A 130 -8.35 -0.43 -1.55
CA TYR A 130 -9.25 -0.36 -2.71
C TYR A 130 -10.72 -0.64 -2.38
N LYS A 131 -11.07 -1.07 -1.16
CA LYS A 131 -12.44 -1.09 -0.64
C LYS A 131 -12.98 0.31 -0.30
N SER A 132 -12.19 1.38 -0.48
CA SER A 132 -12.54 2.73 -0.06
C SER A 132 -13.55 3.37 -0.99
N ALA A 133 -14.64 3.88 -0.44
CA ALA A 133 -15.69 4.59 -1.16
C ALA A 133 -15.43 6.11 -1.30
N SER A 134 -14.27 6.59 -0.84
CA SER A 134 -13.83 7.98 -1.01
C SER A 134 -12.33 8.11 -0.84
N ILE A 135 -11.74 9.17 -1.44
CA ILE A 135 -10.30 9.44 -1.30
C ILE A 135 -9.89 9.68 0.16
N THR A 136 -10.77 10.22 1.00
CA THR A 136 -10.48 10.36 2.44
C THR A 136 -10.44 9.00 3.14
N GLU A 137 -11.28 8.04 2.75
CA GLU A 137 -11.24 6.67 3.27
C GLU A 137 -9.98 5.96 2.74
N PHE A 138 -9.62 6.15 1.47
CA PHE A 138 -8.40 5.58 0.90
C PHE A 138 -7.16 5.93 1.72
N TRP A 139 -6.91 7.20 2.03
CA TRP A 139 -5.77 7.64 2.85
C TRP A 139 -5.83 7.23 4.33
N ARG A 140 -6.96 6.71 4.80
CA ARG A 140 -7.06 6.06 6.12
C ARG A 140 -6.71 4.58 6.08
N ARG A 141 -6.63 3.99 4.88
CA ARG A 141 -6.40 2.57 4.64
C ARG A 141 -5.09 2.30 3.92
N TRP A 142 -4.56 3.27 3.20
CA TRP A 142 -3.29 3.23 2.48
C TRP A 142 -2.20 3.91 3.28
N HIS A 143 -1.06 3.20 3.49
CA HIS A 143 0.14 3.71 4.15
C HIS A 143 -0.19 4.55 5.42
N ILE A 144 -0.92 3.93 6.34
CA ILE A 144 -1.54 4.57 7.50
C ILE A 144 -0.50 5.30 8.36
N SER A 145 0.69 4.72 8.50
CA SER A 145 1.78 5.30 9.28
C SER A 145 2.25 6.63 8.68
N LEU A 146 2.49 6.71 7.35
CA LEU A 146 2.85 7.95 6.66
C LEU A 146 1.68 8.94 6.67
N SER A 147 0.46 8.50 6.39
CA SER A 147 -0.72 9.36 6.39
C SER A 147 -0.93 10.03 7.75
N SER A 148 -0.70 9.30 8.84
CA SER A 148 -0.76 9.84 10.19
C SER A 148 0.40 10.80 10.47
N TRP A 149 1.61 10.50 9.96
CA TRP A 149 2.77 11.36 10.10
C TRP A 149 2.57 12.69 9.37
N LEU A 150 2.17 12.67 8.10
CA LEU A 150 1.87 13.87 7.32
C LEU A 150 0.77 14.73 7.98
N LYS A 151 -0.26 14.08 8.52
CA LYS A 151 -1.31 14.77 9.26
C LYS A 151 -0.76 15.49 10.49
N ASP A 152 0.01 14.80 11.34
CA ASP A 152 0.39 15.32 12.64
C ASP A 152 1.54 16.33 12.54
N TYR A 153 2.52 16.09 11.67
CA TYR A 153 3.72 16.94 11.59
C TYR A 153 3.60 18.02 10.50
N LEU A 154 2.79 17.84 9.47
CA LEU A 154 2.67 18.81 8.40
C LEU A 154 1.31 19.51 8.39
N TYR A 155 0.21 18.76 8.24
CA TYR A 155 -1.12 19.34 8.13
C TYR A 155 -1.52 20.16 9.37
N ILE A 156 -1.29 19.64 10.57
CA ILE A 156 -1.61 20.34 11.83
C ILE A 156 -0.70 21.56 12.00
N SER A 157 0.57 21.48 11.65
CA SER A 157 1.53 22.60 11.74
C SER A 157 1.18 23.75 10.79
N LEU A 158 0.58 23.46 9.62
CA LEU A 158 0.04 24.47 8.70
C LEU A 158 -1.26 25.14 9.23
N GLY A 159 -1.75 24.72 10.40
CA GLY A 159 -2.97 25.20 11.03
C GLY A 159 -4.16 24.25 10.91
N GLY A 160 -4.02 23.15 10.17
CA GLY A 160 -5.05 22.11 10.04
C GLY A 160 -6.39 22.69 9.55
N ASN A 161 -7.46 22.42 10.31
CA ASN A 161 -8.83 22.92 10.06
C ASN A 161 -9.24 24.11 10.95
N ARG A 162 -8.29 24.71 11.71
CA ARG A 162 -8.61 25.73 12.73
C ARG A 162 -8.80 27.13 12.14
N LYS A 163 -8.28 27.39 10.91
CA LYS A 163 -8.27 28.70 10.26
C LYS A 163 -9.32 28.84 9.13
N GLY A 164 -10.48 28.20 9.30
CA GLY A 164 -11.58 28.23 8.33
C GLY A 164 -11.45 27.19 7.19
N LYS A 165 -12.55 27.05 6.41
CA LYS A 165 -12.68 26.00 5.38
C LYS A 165 -11.70 26.17 4.21
N PHE A 166 -11.53 27.41 3.70
CA PHE A 166 -10.59 27.68 2.60
C PHE A 166 -9.17 27.27 2.97
N ARG A 167 -8.71 27.70 4.15
CA ARG A 167 -7.38 27.34 4.64
C ARG A 167 -7.23 25.85 4.87
N GLN A 168 -8.28 25.15 5.31
CA GLN A 168 -8.32 23.70 5.43
C GLN A 168 -8.06 23.02 4.08
N TYR A 169 -8.73 23.46 3.01
CA TYR A 169 -8.56 22.88 1.67
C TYR A 169 -7.15 23.12 1.14
N LEU A 170 -6.64 24.33 1.29
CA LEU A 170 -5.28 24.67 0.90
C LEU A 170 -4.24 23.84 1.67
N ASN A 171 -4.41 23.66 2.97
CA ASN A 171 -3.52 22.85 3.79
C ASN A 171 -3.51 21.38 3.34
N LEU A 172 -4.64 20.81 2.91
CA LEU A 172 -4.69 19.45 2.34
C LEU A 172 -3.90 19.36 1.05
N ILE A 173 -4.07 20.34 0.14
CA ILE A 173 -3.32 20.37 -1.13
C ILE A 173 -1.82 20.50 -0.86
N ILE A 174 -1.41 21.43 -0.01
CA ILE A 174 0.02 21.63 0.32
C ILE A 174 0.60 20.37 0.97
N THR A 175 -0.14 19.73 1.89
CA THR A 175 0.33 18.51 2.56
C THR A 175 0.58 17.38 1.56
N MET A 176 -0.32 17.18 0.62
CA MET A 176 -0.19 16.12 -0.38
C MET A 176 0.83 16.46 -1.45
N PHE A 177 0.92 17.73 -1.86
CA PHE A 177 1.97 18.23 -2.74
C PHE A 177 3.37 17.96 -2.18
N LEU A 178 3.60 18.33 -0.92
CA LEU A 178 4.87 18.07 -0.23
C LEU A 178 5.11 16.57 -0.02
N GLY A 179 4.04 15.79 0.22
CA GLY A 179 4.11 14.33 0.24
C GLY A 179 4.54 13.74 -1.10
N GLY A 180 4.10 14.32 -2.22
CA GLY A 180 4.56 13.95 -3.55
C GLY A 180 6.05 14.27 -3.76
N LEU A 181 6.49 15.46 -3.43
CA LEU A 181 7.92 15.86 -3.51
C LEU A 181 8.83 14.99 -2.64
N TRP A 182 8.31 14.48 -1.53
CA TRP A 182 9.05 13.56 -0.66
C TRP A 182 9.37 12.21 -1.37
N HIS A 183 8.54 11.78 -2.31
CA HIS A 183 8.79 10.56 -3.11
C HIS A 183 9.88 10.76 -4.17
N GLY A 184 10.13 11.98 -4.61
CA GLY A 184 11.19 12.27 -5.57
C GLY A 184 11.02 13.63 -6.26
N ALA A 185 12.11 14.14 -6.82
CA ALA A 185 12.16 15.42 -7.52
C ALA A 185 11.71 15.30 -8.99
N SER A 186 10.50 14.75 -9.22
CA SER A 186 9.90 14.59 -10.54
C SER A 186 8.54 15.28 -10.63
N TRP A 187 8.21 15.85 -11.79
CA TRP A 187 6.88 16.40 -12.06
C TRP A 187 5.77 15.37 -11.90
N ASN A 188 6.02 14.11 -12.15
CA ASN A 188 5.07 13.02 -11.95
C ASN A 188 4.67 12.90 -10.49
N PHE A 189 5.60 12.96 -9.55
CA PHE A 189 5.29 12.92 -8.11
C PHE A 189 4.59 14.19 -7.63
N VAL A 190 4.95 15.35 -8.20
CA VAL A 190 4.26 16.62 -7.93
C VAL A 190 2.80 16.54 -8.34
N LEU A 191 2.52 16.03 -9.55
CA LEU A 191 1.16 15.86 -10.06
C LEU A 191 0.39 14.83 -9.24
N TRP A 192 0.99 13.69 -8.95
CA TRP A 192 0.40 12.65 -8.10
C TRP A 192 -0.05 13.21 -6.74
N GLY A 193 0.83 13.90 -6.04
CA GLY A 193 0.50 14.52 -4.75
C GLY A 193 -0.57 15.62 -4.88
N THR A 194 -0.45 16.47 -5.91
CA THR A 194 -1.41 17.56 -6.15
C THR A 194 -2.81 17.02 -6.44
N PHE A 195 -2.95 16.01 -7.31
CA PHE A 195 -4.24 15.38 -7.61
C PHE A 195 -4.89 14.79 -6.36
N HIS A 196 -4.13 14.07 -5.54
CA HIS A 196 -4.62 13.57 -4.27
C HIS A 196 -5.04 14.69 -3.30
N GLY A 197 -4.28 15.78 -3.23
CA GLY A 197 -4.59 16.95 -2.42
C GLY A 197 -5.89 17.65 -2.87
N ILE A 198 -6.05 17.85 -4.17
CA ILE A 198 -7.28 18.42 -4.77
C ILE A 198 -8.48 17.51 -4.50
N ALA A 199 -8.34 16.21 -4.74
CA ALA A 199 -9.42 15.26 -4.51
C ALA A 199 -9.86 15.21 -3.02
N LEU A 200 -8.90 15.30 -2.08
CA LEU A 200 -9.21 15.41 -0.65
C LEU A 200 -9.95 16.71 -0.33
N ALA A 201 -9.53 17.84 -0.90
CA ALA A 201 -10.20 19.13 -0.70
C ALA A 201 -11.61 19.11 -1.28
N LEU A 202 -11.81 18.61 -2.51
CA LEU A 202 -13.10 18.45 -3.15
C LEU A 202 -14.04 17.53 -2.35
N HIS A 203 -13.54 16.39 -1.88
CA HIS A 203 -14.33 15.50 -1.03
C HIS A 203 -14.74 16.17 0.28
N LYS A 204 -13.87 16.97 0.91
CA LYS A 204 -14.22 17.74 2.12
C LYS A 204 -15.24 18.83 1.84
N MET A 205 -15.12 19.50 0.71
CA MET A 205 -16.10 20.49 0.24
C MET A 205 -17.46 19.84 0.02
N TRP A 206 -17.51 18.71 -0.69
CA TRP A 206 -18.71 17.92 -0.90
C TRP A 206 -19.40 17.51 0.41
N MET A 207 -18.65 16.99 1.37
CA MET A 207 -19.18 16.64 2.70
C MET A 207 -19.76 17.86 3.42
N SER A 208 -19.13 19.04 3.27
CA SER A 208 -19.60 20.27 3.88
C SER A 208 -20.91 20.78 3.26
N ILE A 209 -21.07 20.65 1.93
CA ILE A 209 -22.27 21.05 1.19
C ILE A 209 -23.44 20.09 1.50
N THR A 210 -23.16 18.79 1.54
CA THR A 210 -24.20 17.75 1.76
C THR A 210 -24.55 17.53 3.23
N GLY A 211 -23.91 18.23 4.15
CA GLY A 211 -24.16 18.09 5.60
C GLY A 211 -23.73 16.74 6.20
N ARG A 212 -22.97 15.93 5.47
CA ARG A 212 -22.52 14.61 5.94
C ARG A 212 -21.55 14.71 7.11
N LYS A 213 -21.74 13.85 8.09
CA LYS A 213 -20.88 13.80 9.29
C LYS A 213 -19.55 13.15 8.98
N LYS A 214 -18.50 13.57 9.69
CA LYS A 214 -17.16 12.97 9.59
C LYS A 214 -17.21 11.49 10.03
N GLY A 215 -16.81 10.60 9.15
CA GLY A 215 -16.79 9.15 9.44
C GLY A 215 -18.07 8.41 9.02
N GLU A 216 -19.08 9.12 8.55
CA GLU A 216 -20.28 8.48 8.00
C GLU A 216 -19.91 7.61 6.80
N GLN A 217 -20.26 6.33 6.89
CA GLN A 217 -20.04 5.37 5.81
C GLN A 217 -21.20 5.41 4.82
N SER A 218 -20.88 5.35 3.55
CA SER A 218 -21.88 5.12 2.51
C SER A 218 -22.29 3.65 2.48
N HIS A 219 -23.56 3.38 2.21
CA HIS A 219 -24.13 2.04 2.14
C HIS A 219 -24.78 1.79 0.77
N GLY A 220 -25.03 0.51 0.45
CA GLY A 220 -25.70 0.11 -0.77
C GLY A 220 -24.98 0.61 -2.03
N TRP A 221 -25.73 0.95 -3.06
CA TRP A 221 -25.22 1.38 -4.36
C TRP A 221 -24.30 2.59 -4.31
N ARG A 222 -24.55 3.52 -3.38
CA ARG A 222 -23.67 4.68 -3.18
C ARG A 222 -22.26 4.28 -2.76
N ARG A 223 -22.13 3.20 -1.98
CA ARG A 223 -20.82 2.66 -1.62
C ARG A 223 -20.14 2.05 -2.84
N VAL A 224 -20.85 1.23 -3.62
CA VAL A 224 -20.33 0.59 -4.83
C VAL A 224 -19.78 1.66 -5.80
N PHE A 225 -20.61 2.66 -6.15
CA PHE A 225 -20.17 3.77 -7.00
C PHE A 225 -18.97 4.53 -6.42
N GLY A 226 -18.99 4.79 -5.12
CA GLY A 226 -17.88 5.44 -4.43
C GLY A 226 -16.59 4.64 -4.54
N VAL A 227 -16.65 3.32 -4.38
CA VAL A 227 -15.48 2.42 -4.53
C VAL A 227 -14.98 2.45 -5.97
N ILE A 228 -15.86 2.30 -6.96
CA ILE A 228 -15.48 2.34 -8.38
C ILE A 228 -14.79 3.66 -8.74
N ILE A 229 -15.39 4.80 -8.39
CA ILE A 229 -14.82 6.12 -8.69
C ILE A 229 -13.48 6.32 -7.98
N THR A 230 -13.40 5.97 -6.69
CA THR A 230 -12.17 6.12 -5.92
C THR A 230 -11.05 5.23 -6.46
N PHE A 231 -11.35 3.98 -6.80
CA PHE A 231 -10.38 3.05 -7.37
C PHE A 231 -9.81 3.57 -8.70
N HIS A 232 -10.68 3.99 -9.64
CA HIS A 232 -10.22 4.51 -10.94
C HIS A 232 -9.47 5.83 -10.82
N PHE A 233 -9.88 6.72 -9.89
CA PHE A 233 -9.12 7.92 -9.59
C PHE A 233 -7.71 7.59 -9.06
N VAL A 234 -7.61 6.63 -8.15
CA VAL A 234 -6.32 6.19 -7.62
C VAL A 234 -5.47 5.51 -8.71
N CYS A 235 -6.08 4.69 -9.58
CA CYS A 235 -5.42 4.10 -10.74
C CYS A 235 -4.89 5.18 -11.70
N PHE A 236 -5.68 6.22 -11.97
CA PHE A 236 -5.22 7.38 -12.74
C PHE A 236 -3.99 8.04 -12.09
N CYS A 237 -4.00 8.24 -10.78
CA CYS A 237 -2.85 8.79 -10.05
C CYS A 237 -1.63 7.86 -10.09
N TRP A 238 -1.84 6.52 -10.10
CA TRP A 238 -0.75 5.55 -10.20
C TRP A 238 0.01 5.60 -11.51
N ILE A 239 -0.60 6.07 -12.61
CA ILE A 239 0.09 6.28 -13.90
C ILE A 239 1.26 7.25 -13.70
N PHE A 240 1.03 8.36 -13.01
CA PHE A 240 2.09 9.33 -12.70
C PHE A 240 3.08 8.81 -11.67
N PHE A 241 2.64 8.02 -10.71
CA PHE A 241 3.53 7.50 -9.67
C PHE A 241 4.54 6.49 -10.22
N ARG A 242 4.15 5.64 -11.17
CA ARG A 242 5.02 4.57 -11.72
C ARG A 242 5.99 5.08 -12.79
N ASN A 243 5.57 6.00 -13.64
CA ASN A 243 6.39 6.47 -14.73
C ASN A 243 7.49 7.43 -14.23
N ALA A 244 8.72 7.17 -14.61
CA ALA A 244 9.84 8.08 -14.32
C ALA A 244 9.74 9.37 -15.15
N ASP A 245 9.28 9.26 -16.41
CA ASP A 245 9.14 10.37 -17.33
C ASP A 245 7.68 10.82 -17.49
N PHE A 246 7.46 12.12 -17.52
CA PHE A 246 6.15 12.72 -17.71
C PHE A 246 5.55 12.39 -19.10
N GLN A 247 6.39 12.33 -20.14
CA GLN A 247 5.94 12.00 -21.48
C GLN A 247 5.31 10.59 -21.54
N ASN A 248 5.95 9.60 -20.92
CA ASN A 248 5.39 8.25 -20.84
C ASN A 248 4.02 8.20 -20.16
N SER A 249 3.81 9.03 -19.12
CA SER A 249 2.49 9.13 -18.46
C SER A 249 1.43 9.69 -19.41
N MET A 250 1.78 10.71 -20.20
CA MET A 250 0.88 11.30 -21.19
C MET A 250 0.62 10.37 -22.36
N ASP A 251 1.63 9.64 -22.83
CA ASP A 251 1.49 8.64 -23.90
C ASP A 251 0.58 7.49 -23.47
N MET A 252 0.72 6.99 -22.25
CA MET A 252 -0.17 5.95 -21.69
C MET A 252 -1.62 6.46 -21.64
N LEU A 253 -1.87 7.67 -21.14
CA LEU A 253 -3.20 8.26 -21.11
C LEU A 253 -3.78 8.44 -22.52
N LYS A 254 -2.95 8.91 -23.46
CA LYS A 254 -3.32 9.05 -24.87
C LYS A 254 -3.73 7.70 -25.46
N GLN A 255 -2.93 6.64 -25.24
CA GLN A 255 -3.25 5.29 -25.73
C GLN A 255 -4.58 4.80 -25.16
N ILE A 256 -4.81 4.96 -23.86
CA ILE A 256 -6.07 4.54 -23.20
C ILE A 256 -7.28 5.24 -23.83
N VAL A 257 -7.16 6.54 -24.18
CA VAL A 257 -8.29 7.33 -24.70
C VAL A 257 -8.47 7.17 -26.21
N THR A 258 -7.37 7.17 -26.99
CA THR A 258 -7.45 7.31 -28.47
C THR A 258 -7.29 6.00 -29.23
N THR A 259 -6.64 4.98 -28.64
CA THR A 259 -6.37 3.69 -29.30
C THR A 259 -6.94 2.50 -28.53
N PHE A 260 -8.04 2.72 -27.84
CA PHE A 260 -8.74 1.66 -27.10
C PHE A 260 -9.31 0.62 -28.06
N ARG A 261 -8.77 -0.61 -28.02
CA ARG A 261 -9.14 -1.73 -28.91
C ARG A 261 -9.62 -2.93 -28.08
N PRO A 262 -10.88 -2.94 -27.62
CA PRO A 262 -11.39 -4.00 -26.73
C PRO A 262 -11.40 -5.39 -27.38
N GLN A 263 -11.41 -5.48 -28.70
CA GLN A 263 -11.33 -6.73 -29.45
C GLN A 263 -10.01 -7.49 -29.24
N LEU A 264 -8.96 -6.83 -28.74
CA LEU A 264 -7.68 -7.48 -28.41
C LEU A 264 -7.70 -8.17 -27.02
N PHE A 265 -8.74 -7.89 -26.20
CA PHE A 265 -8.79 -8.42 -24.83
C PHE A 265 -8.77 -9.97 -24.75
N PRO A 266 -9.46 -10.75 -25.63
CA PRO A 266 -9.34 -12.21 -25.58
C PRO A 266 -7.93 -12.71 -25.85
N GLN A 267 -7.24 -12.13 -26.85
CA GLN A 267 -5.85 -12.48 -27.18
C GLN A 267 -4.88 -12.11 -26.02
N LEU A 268 -5.11 -10.95 -25.41
CA LEU A 268 -4.35 -10.52 -24.24
C LEU A 268 -4.53 -11.50 -23.06
N LEU A 269 -5.78 -11.92 -22.81
CA LEU A 269 -6.12 -12.87 -21.77
C LEU A 269 -5.44 -14.24 -22.01
N GLU A 270 -5.46 -14.73 -23.26
CA GLU A 270 -4.81 -15.98 -23.64
C GLU A 270 -3.29 -15.91 -23.48
N GLY A 271 -2.68 -14.84 -24.01
CA GLY A 271 -1.20 -14.66 -23.95
C GLY A 271 -0.66 -14.47 -22.53
N TYR A 272 -1.45 -13.86 -21.65
CA TYR A 272 -1.04 -13.53 -20.26
C TYR A 272 -1.95 -14.19 -19.21
N TRP A 273 -2.51 -15.35 -19.48
CA TRP A 273 -3.51 -16.00 -18.62
C TRP A 273 -3.05 -16.17 -17.16
N LYS A 274 -1.76 -16.47 -16.91
CA LYS A 274 -1.21 -16.62 -15.56
C LYS A 274 -1.22 -15.28 -14.81
N VAL A 275 -0.88 -14.19 -15.49
CA VAL A 275 -0.93 -12.83 -14.93
C VAL A 275 -2.37 -12.47 -14.57
N PHE A 276 -3.32 -12.69 -15.49
CA PHE A 276 -4.72 -12.39 -15.22
C PHE A 276 -5.34 -13.27 -14.15
N ALA A 277 -4.92 -14.54 -14.06
CA ALA A 277 -5.33 -15.43 -12.96
C ALA A 277 -4.83 -14.91 -11.61
N LEU A 278 -3.56 -14.44 -11.53
CA LEU A 278 -3.00 -13.85 -10.32
C LEU A 278 -3.62 -12.49 -9.99
N MET A 279 -3.93 -11.66 -11.01
CA MET A 279 -4.66 -10.40 -10.80
C MET A 279 -6.05 -10.67 -10.24
N LEU A 280 -6.78 -11.62 -10.82
CA LEU A 280 -8.10 -12.02 -10.32
C LEU A 280 -8.00 -12.53 -8.87
N LEU A 281 -7.07 -13.43 -8.58
CA LEU A 281 -6.84 -13.94 -7.23
C LEU A 281 -6.52 -12.81 -6.24
N GLY A 282 -5.61 -11.91 -6.61
CA GLY A 282 -5.22 -10.79 -5.77
C GLY A 282 -6.38 -9.83 -5.47
N PHE A 283 -7.20 -9.49 -6.47
CA PHE A 283 -8.39 -8.68 -6.25
C PHE A 283 -9.47 -9.42 -5.45
N LEU A 284 -9.70 -10.71 -5.70
CA LEU A 284 -10.64 -11.52 -4.90
C LEU A 284 -10.22 -11.54 -3.43
N LEU A 285 -8.94 -11.78 -3.13
CA LEU A 285 -8.42 -11.75 -1.76
C LEU A 285 -8.53 -10.34 -1.15
N HIS A 286 -8.25 -9.28 -1.94
CA HIS A 286 -8.35 -7.90 -1.47
C HIS A 286 -9.79 -7.49 -1.11
N PHE A 287 -10.77 -7.93 -1.89
CA PHE A 287 -12.19 -7.65 -1.66
C PHE A 287 -12.89 -8.67 -0.75
N ALA A 288 -12.21 -9.76 -0.37
CA ALA A 288 -12.74 -10.76 0.56
C ALA A 288 -13.13 -10.12 1.91
N PRO A 289 -14.14 -10.66 2.61
CA PRO A 289 -14.48 -10.22 3.97
C PRO A 289 -13.28 -10.37 4.93
N ASP A 290 -13.08 -9.39 5.80
CA ASP A 290 -11.98 -9.42 6.79
C ASP A 290 -12.06 -10.65 7.71
N SER A 291 -13.29 -11.19 7.92
CA SER A 291 -13.52 -12.43 8.67
C SER A 291 -12.83 -13.68 8.09
N TRP A 292 -12.57 -13.68 6.76
CA TRP A 292 -11.83 -14.79 6.12
C TRP A 292 -10.35 -14.74 6.48
N GLU A 293 -9.74 -13.57 6.42
CA GLU A 293 -8.35 -13.38 6.86
C GLU A 293 -8.20 -13.76 8.33
N ASP A 294 -9.11 -13.31 9.19
CA ASP A 294 -9.13 -13.67 10.60
C ASP A 294 -9.30 -15.18 10.83
N ALA A 295 -10.12 -15.86 10.03
CA ALA A 295 -10.31 -17.30 10.14
C ALA A 295 -9.03 -18.07 9.76
N VAL A 296 -8.36 -17.68 8.67
CA VAL A 296 -7.08 -18.27 8.26
C VAL A 296 -6.00 -18.00 9.31
N CYS A 297 -5.90 -16.77 9.81
CA CYS A 297 -4.96 -16.41 10.89
C CYS A 297 -5.17 -17.27 12.14
N ARG A 298 -6.42 -17.42 12.61
CA ARG A 298 -6.75 -18.31 13.72
C ARG A 298 -6.38 -19.77 13.44
N GLY A 299 -6.57 -20.24 12.21
CA GLY A 299 -6.13 -21.57 11.77
C GLY A 299 -4.61 -21.73 11.94
N VAL A 300 -3.83 -20.77 11.45
CA VAL A 300 -2.36 -20.80 11.57
C VAL A 300 -1.90 -20.72 13.03
N ILE A 301 -2.55 -19.91 13.88
CA ILE A 301 -2.23 -19.85 15.31
C ILE A 301 -2.37 -21.23 15.98
N ARG A 302 -3.42 -21.98 15.62
CA ARG A 302 -3.71 -23.31 16.19
C ARG A 302 -2.82 -24.44 15.65
N LEU A 303 -2.16 -24.25 14.49
CA LEU A 303 -1.26 -25.25 13.93
C LEU A 303 -0.11 -25.57 14.91
N PRO A 304 0.29 -26.85 15.05
CA PRO A 304 1.51 -27.20 15.76
C PRO A 304 2.74 -26.64 15.02
N PHE A 305 3.88 -26.57 15.71
CA PHE A 305 5.14 -26.02 15.14
C PHE A 305 5.52 -26.71 13.81
N VAL A 306 5.40 -28.03 13.74
CA VAL A 306 5.68 -28.79 12.51
C VAL A 306 4.77 -28.36 11.36
N GLY A 307 3.49 -28.12 11.60
CA GLY A 307 2.55 -27.64 10.58
C GLY A 307 2.94 -26.25 10.06
N LYS A 308 3.37 -25.33 10.94
CA LYS A 308 3.86 -24.00 10.55
C LYS A 308 5.15 -24.10 9.73
N ALA A 309 6.07 -25.01 10.12
CA ALA A 309 7.32 -25.24 9.39
C ALA A 309 7.05 -25.82 7.99
N LEU A 310 6.18 -26.81 7.85
CA LEU A 310 5.78 -27.37 6.56
C LEU A 310 5.12 -26.31 5.66
N MET A 311 4.25 -25.48 6.21
CA MET A 311 3.62 -24.38 5.48
C MET A 311 4.67 -23.41 4.91
N LEU A 312 5.71 -23.08 5.70
CA LEU A 312 6.82 -22.23 5.24
C LEU A 312 7.63 -22.90 4.13
N VAL A 313 7.95 -24.19 4.26
CA VAL A 313 8.67 -24.96 3.23
C VAL A 313 7.89 -24.98 1.91
N VAL A 314 6.58 -25.23 1.97
CA VAL A 314 5.72 -25.20 0.78
C VAL A 314 5.70 -23.82 0.14
N LEU A 315 5.60 -22.76 0.92
CA LEU A 315 5.64 -21.39 0.38
C LEU A 315 6.98 -21.10 -0.28
N ILE A 316 8.11 -21.41 0.37
CA ILE A 316 9.43 -21.19 -0.19
C ILE A 316 9.59 -21.98 -1.51
N TYR A 317 9.13 -23.23 -1.53
CA TYR A 317 9.14 -24.04 -2.75
C TYR A 317 8.34 -23.37 -3.88
N VAL A 318 7.12 -22.91 -3.61
CA VAL A 318 6.28 -22.20 -4.60
C VAL A 318 6.97 -20.92 -5.08
N VAL A 319 7.54 -20.13 -4.16
CA VAL A 319 8.30 -18.91 -4.52
C VAL A 319 9.46 -19.23 -5.45
N ILE A 320 10.23 -20.31 -5.16
CA ILE A 320 11.35 -20.74 -6.02
C ILE A 320 10.84 -21.14 -7.42
N GLN A 321 9.71 -21.86 -7.50
CA GLN A 321 9.13 -22.29 -8.80
C GLN A 321 8.55 -21.11 -9.61
N MET A 322 8.07 -20.07 -8.95
CA MET A 322 7.48 -18.89 -9.61
C MET A 322 8.50 -17.79 -9.90
N LYS A 323 9.72 -17.93 -9.36
CA LYS A 323 10.77 -16.92 -9.53
C LYS A 323 11.09 -16.76 -11.01
N SER A 324 10.85 -15.57 -11.57
CA SER A 324 11.48 -15.12 -12.81
C SER A 324 12.98 -14.92 -12.57
N SER A 325 13.79 -14.91 -13.63
CA SER A 325 15.26 -14.88 -13.57
C SER A 325 15.86 -13.72 -12.73
N GLU A 326 15.08 -12.69 -12.44
CA GLU A 326 15.52 -11.51 -11.71
C GLU A 326 14.74 -11.29 -10.42
N ILE A 327 15.48 -10.94 -9.35
CA ILE A 327 14.88 -10.52 -8.07
C ILE A 327 14.45 -9.08 -8.23
N GLN A 328 13.15 -8.81 -8.15
CA GLN A 328 12.66 -7.45 -8.17
C GLN A 328 12.96 -6.74 -6.85
N PRO A 329 13.67 -5.59 -6.87
CA PRO A 329 13.85 -4.80 -5.68
C PRO A 329 12.49 -4.30 -5.19
N PHE A 330 12.42 -3.95 -3.91
CA PHE A 330 11.24 -3.32 -3.35
C PHE A 330 10.93 -2.02 -4.11
N ILE A 331 9.65 -1.77 -4.39
CA ILE A 331 9.20 -0.70 -5.30
C ILE A 331 9.76 0.69 -4.94
N TYR A 332 9.97 0.99 -3.66
CA TYR A 332 10.56 2.26 -3.21
C TYR A 332 12.07 2.37 -3.44
N PHE A 333 12.76 1.33 -3.88
CA PHE A 333 14.14 1.43 -4.36
C PHE A 333 14.24 1.69 -5.87
N GLN A 334 13.12 1.76 -6.55
CA GLN A 334 13.07 2.01 -8.00
C GLN A 334 12.89 3.51 -8.33
N PHE A 335 12.72 4.35 -7.32
CA PHE A 335 12.52 5.80 -7.44
C PHE A 335 13.74 6.60 -6.98
#